data_20686a38aadafbaedf601c03750b98b6
#
_entry.id   20686a38aadafbaedf601c03750b98b6
#
_cell.length_a   1.000
_cell.length_b   1.000
_cell.length_c   1.000
_cell.angle_alpha   90.00
_cell.angle_beta   90.00
_cell.angle_gamma   90.00
#
_symmetry.space_group_name_H-M   'P 1'
#
loop_
_entity.id
_entity.type
_entity.pdbx_description
1 polymer ?
#
loop_
_entity_poly.entity_id
_entity_poly.type
_entity_poly.pdbx_seq_one_letter_code
_entity_poly.pdbx_strand_id
1 'polypeptide(L)'
;CPSMWFSEPFNMGYFFYYPMMLIVVVYYFLTRFEWFEKICFVLVTSFFIYYLFYILVPVAGPQFYFPAIGMDKVNACDFPAIGDYFNDNTFLLPGPGYEHGFFYNLVEASQEVGERPTAAFPSSHVGISTIVMIMAWRVNRKLAYILFPFYVLLCCATVYIQAHYLIDSLVGLITAFFVYQLATLMYKRWFISPVFKRMY
;
A
#
# COMPACT_ATOMS: atom_id res chain seq x y z
N CYS A 1 -3.82 4.20 26.82
CA CYS A 1 -3.16 4.62 25.55
C CYS A 1 -1.92 3.78 25.37
N PRO A 2 -1.66 3.25 24.17
CA PRO A 2 -0.38 2.61 23.88
C PRO A 2 0.75 3.61 24.08
N SER A 3 1.88 3.14 24.64
CA SER A 3 3.04 4.00 24.85
C SER A 3 3.64 4.43 23.51
N MET A 4 4.37 5.54 23.48
CA MET A 4 5.14 6.00 22.31
C MET A 4 6.00 4.88 21.72
N TRP A 5 6.69 4.11 22.57
CA TRP A 5 7.56 3.01 22.19
C TRP A 5 6.84 1.86 21.47
N PHE A 6 5.54 1.76 21.58
CA PHE A 6 4.73 0.76 20.90
C PHE A 6 4.13 1.30 19.59
N SER A 7 3.56 2.52 19.59
CA SER A 7 2.85 3.06 18.44
C SER A 7 3.78 3.63 17.35
N GLU A 8 4.86 4.32 17.74
CA GLU A 8 5.78 4.93 16.78
C GLU A 8 6.48 3.94 15.83
N PRO A 9 6.91 2.74 16.24
CA PRO A 9 7.41 1.73 15.28
C PRO A 9 6.40 1.33 14.21
N PHE A 10 5.10 1.24 14.52
CA PHE A 10 4.07 0.95 13.52
C PHE A 10 3.87 2.13 12.57
N ASN A 11 3.78 3.34 13.09
CA ASN A 11 3.70 4.55 12.26
C ASN A 11 4.94 4.69 11.36
N MET A 12 6.14 4.43 11.88
CA MET A 12 7.36 4.35 11.09
C MET A 12 7.24 3.30 9.99
N GLY A 13 6.77 2.09 10.30
CA GLY A 13 6.58 1.02 9.32
C GLY A 13 5.64 1.44 8.21
N TYR A 14 4.49 2.06 8.52
CA TYR A 14 3.54 2.56 7.54
C TYR A 14 4.14 3.66 6.65
N PHE A 15 4.79 4.65 7.25
CA PHE A 15 5.47 5.73 6.52
C PHE A 15 6.57 5.19 5.60
N PHE A 16 7.26 4.12 5.98
CA PHE A 16 8.34 3.50 5.20
C PHE A 16 7.88 2.94 3.84
N TYR A 17 6.59 2.90 3.59
CA TYR A 17 6.03 2.63 2.26
C TYR A 17 6.72 3.44 1.15
N TYR A 18 6.80 4.75 1.32
CA TYR A 18 7.41 5.64 0.34
C TYR A 18 8.94 5.50 0.26
N PRO A 19 9.70 5.55 1.38
CA PRO A 19 11.13 5.32 1.36
C PRO A 19 11.54 3.98 0.75
N MET A 20 10.82 2.89 1.01
CA MET A 20 11.14 1.58 0.45
C MET A 20 11.06 1.58 -1.09
N MET A 21 10.00 2.16 -1.65
CA MET A 21 9.88 2.31 -3.11
C MET A 21 11.03 3.12 -3.68
N LEU A 22 11.30 4.29 -3.09
CA LEU A 22 12.37 5.19 -3.54
C LEU A 22 13.74 4.48 -3.49
N ILE A 23 14.07 3.84 -2.38
CA ILE A 23 15.34 3.13 -2.20
C ILE A 23 15.53 2.06 -3.28
N VAL A 24 14.51 1.24 -3.54
CA VAL A 24 14.63 0.15 -4.54
C VAL A 24 14.73 0.72 -5.96
N VAL A 25 13.94 1.72 -6.31
CA VAL A 25 13.98 2.37 -7.64
C VAL A 25 15.34 3.03 -7.87
N VAL A 26 15.84 3.81 -6.89
CA VAL A 26 17.16 4.45 -6.97
C VAL A 26 18.28 3.40 -7.03
N TYR A 27 18.17 2.31 -6.26
CA TYR A 27 19.14 1.23 -6.32
C TYR A 27 19.25 0.62 -7.73
N TYR A 28 18.13 0.36 -8.40
CA TYR A 28 18.14 -0.08 -9.80
C TYR A 28 18.73 0.96 -10.73
N PHE A 29 18.36 2.23 -10.57
CA PHE A 29 18.92 3.31 -11.39
C PHE A 29 20.45 3.37 -11.29
N LEU A 30 21.02 3.22 -10.10
CA LEU A 30 22.46 3.34 -9.87
C LEU A 30 23.24 2.07 -10.20
N THR A 31 22.64 0.87 -10.07
CA THR A 31 23.41 -0.39 -10.13
C THR A 31 22.98 -1.33 -11.26
N ARG A 32 21.79 -1.14 -11.80
CA ARG A 32 21.16 -1.99 -12.82
C ARG A 32 20.30 -1.17 -13.77
N PHE A 33 20.87 -0.14 -14.35
CA PHE A 33 20.17 0.82 -15.21
C PHE A 33 19.43 0.14 -16.37
N GLU A 34 19.96 -0.96 -16.89
CA GLU A 34 19.34 -1.76 -17.93
C GLU A 34 17.97 -2.36 -17.55
N TRP A 35 17.67 -2.44 -16.25
CA TRP A 35 16.39 -2.92 -15.72
C TRP A 35 15.49 -1.80 -15.20
N PHE A 36 16.01 -0.57 -15.14
CA PHE A 36 15.33 0.56 -14.52
C PHE A 36 13.96 0.85 -15.16
N GLU A 37 13.91 0.95 -16.50
CA GLU A 37 12.67 1.18 -17.24
C GLU A 37 11.62 0.10 -16.92
N LYS A 38 12.03 -1.16 -16.94
CA LYS A 38 11.14 -2.29 -16.61
C LYS A 38 10.58 -2.18 -15.18
N ILE A 39 11.43 -1.84 -14.21
CA ILE A 39 11.02 -1.73 -12.81
C ILE A 39 10.03 -0.58 -12.61
N CYS A 40 10.29 0.57 -13.21
CA CYS A 40 9.37 1.70 -13.19
C CYS A 40 8.04 1.34 -13.84
N PHE A 41 8.06 0.70 -15.00
CA PHE A 41 6.84 0.25 -15.68
C PHE A 41 6.04 -0.73 -14.82
N VAL A 42 6.69 -1.75 -14.24
CA VAL A 42 6.02 -2.75 -13.40
C VAL A 42 5.40 -2.08 -12.18
N LEU A 43 6.11 -1.15 -11.52
CA LEU A 43 5.62 -0.45 -10.34
C LEU A 43 4.39 0.41 -10.66
N VAL A 44 4.49 1.26 -11.67
CA VAL A 44 3.40 2.15 -12.10
C VAL A 44 2.17 1.36 -12.56
N THR A 45 2.38 0.32 -13.38
CA THR A 45 1.30 -0.57 -13.84
C THR A 45 0.61 -1.26 -12.66
N SER A 46 1.39 -1.68 -11.65
CA SER A 46 0.83 -2.30 -10.45
C SER A 46 -0.07 -1.33 -9.67
N PHE A 47 0.32 -0.05 -9.54
CA PHE A 47 -0.55 0.97 -8.96
C PHE A 47 -1.87 1.11 -9.71
N PHE A 48 -1.82 1.21 -11.04
CA PHE A 48 -3.05 1.31 -11.84
C PHE A 48 -3.95 0.09 -11.71
N ILE A 49 -3.37 -1.12 -11.59
CA ILE A 49 -4.16 -2.34 -11.35
C ILE A 49 -4.85 -2.28 -10.00
N TYR A 50 -4.18 -1.83 -8.91
CA TYR A 50 -4.82 -1.65 -7.60
C TYR A 50 -5.90 -0.56 -7.64
N TYR A 51 -5.68 0.55 -8.35
CA TYR A 51 -6.73 1.58 -8.52
C TYR A 51 -7.95 1.05 -9.29
N LEU A 52 -7.73 0.18 -10.27
CA LEU A 52 -8.85 -0.48 -10.95
C LEU A 52 -9.66 -1.35 -9.99
N PHE A 53 -9.02 -2.07 -9.07
CA PHE A 53 -9.73 -2.81 -8.01
C PHE A 53 -10.58 -1.87 -7.15
N TYR A 54 -10.07 -0.71 -6.76
CA TYR A 54 -10.85 0.25 -5.94
C TYR A 54 -12.07 0.81 -6.66
N ILE A 55 -11.99 0.98 -7.97
CA ILE A 55 -13.13 1.40 -8.78
C ILE A 55 -14.18 0.28 -8.92
N LEU A 56 -13.72 -0.97 -9.11
CA LEU A 56 -14.61 -2.11 -9.33
C LEU A 56 -15.20 -2.68 -8.03
N VAL A 57 -14.47 -2.59 -6.94
CA VAL A 57 -14.84 -3.14 -5.62
C VAL A 57 -14.57 -2.06 -4.55
N PRO A 58 -15.40 -1.01 -4.50
CA PRO A 58 -15.23 0.06 -3.53
C PRO A 58 -15.54 -0.42 -2.11
N VAL A 59 -14.52 -0.54 -1.27
CA VAL A 59 -14.63 -0.98 0.14
C VAL A 59 -14.07 0.10 1.03
N ALA A 60 -14.84 0.51 2.03
CA ALA A 60 -14.40 1.51 3.00
C ALA A 60 -13.50 0.91 4.08
N GLY A 61 -12.37 1.56 4.34
CA GLY A 61 -11.47 1.17 5.42
C GLY A 61 -12.06 1.43 6.81
N PRO A 62 -11.59 0.70 7.85
CA PRO A 62 -12.11 0.83 9.21
C PRO A 62 -12.09 2.28 9.71
N GLN A 63 -11.02 3.02 9.45
CA GLN A 63 -10.83 4.42 9.85
C GLN A 63 -11.88 5.40 9.27
N PHE A 64 -12.53 5.04 8.16
CA PHE A 64 -13.63 5.81 7.57
C PHE A 64 -15.00 5.21 7.94
N TYR A 65 -15.10 3.89 7.90
CA TYR A 65 -16.38 3.20 8.07
C TYR A 65 -16.88 3.24 9.53
N PHE A 66 -16.00 3.01 10.50
CA PHE A 66 -16.41 2.97 11.90
C PHE A 66 -16.97 4.31 12.41
N PRO A 67 -16.34 5.47 12.16
CA PRO A 67 -16.94 6.75 12.52
C PRO A 67 -18.23 7.05 11.75
N ALA A 68 -18.37 6.57 10.52
CA ALA A 68 -19.58 6.80 9.72
C ALA A 68 -20.82 6.09 10.29
N ILE A 69 -20.67 4.87 10.83
CA ILE A 69 -21.78 4.12 11.41
C ILE A 69 -21.97 4.36 12.94
N GLY A 70 -20.94 4.87 13.61
CA GLY A 70 -20.90 5.09 15.04
C GLY A 70 -20.45 3.87 15.85
N MET A 71 -19.72 4.11 16.93
CA MET A 71 -19.13 3.05 17.77
C MET A 71 -20.16 2.14 18.44
N ASP A 72 -21.39 2.61 18.68
CA ASP A 72 -22.47 1.80 19.24
C ASP A 72 -22.83 0.62 18.32
N LYS A 73 -22.91 0.88 17.01
CA LYS A 73 -23.15 -0.18 16.01
C LYS A 73 -21.95 -1.12 15.85
N VAL A 74 -20.73 -0.56 15.86
CA VAL A 74 -19.51 -1.39 15.83
C VAL A 74 -19.48 -2.36 17.00
N ASN A 75 -19.77 -1.88 18.22
CA ASN A 75 -19.82 -2.70 19.43
C ASN A 75 -20.95 -3.73 19.41
N ALA A 76 -22.07 -3.42 18.74
CA ALA A 76 -23.19 -4.33 18.53
C ALA A 76 -22.95 -5.32 17.39
N CYS A 77 -21.82 -5.25 16.69
CA CYS A 77 -21.53 -6.01 15.46
C CYS A 77 -22.61 -5.80 14.36
N ASP A 78 -23.21 -4.61 14.31
CA ASP A 78 -24.17 -4.19 13.30
C ASP A 78 -23.45 -3.34 12.22
N PHE A 79 -23.26 -3.88 11.03
CA PHE A 79 -22.52 -3.27 9.94
C PHE A 79 -23.43 -2.96 8.75
N PRO A 80 -24.25 -1.90 8.81
CA PRO A 80 -25.18 -1.56 7.76
C PRO A 80 -24.46 -1.04 6.50
N ALA A 81 -25.07 -1.28 5.35
CA ALA A 81 -24.66 -0.58 4.12
C ALA A 81 -25.03 0.91 4.23
N ILE A 82 -24.06 1.80 3.95
CA ILE A 82 -24.24 3.25 4.07
C ILE A 82 -24.34 3.96 2.71
N GLY A 83 -24.46 3.18 1.62
CA GLY A 83 -24.70 3.71 0.26
C GLY A 83 -23.67 4.75 -0.17
N ASP A 84 -24.17 5.90 -0.63
CA ASP A 84 -23.36 6.97 -1.20
C ASP A 84 -22.76 7.93 -0.17
N TYR A 85 -22.77 7.56 1.12
CA TYR A 85 -22.26 8.41 2.22
C TYR A 85 -20.87 9.00 1.94
N PHE A 86 -19.96 8.22 1.37
CA PHE A 86 -18.58 8.62 1.11
C PHE A 86 -18.40 9.52 -0.12
N ASN A 87 -19.45 9.81 -0.88
CA ASN A 87 -19.37 10.79 -1.96
C ASN A 87 -19.15 12.22 -1.40
N ASP A 88 -19.77 12.50 -0.25
CA ASP A 88 -19.73 13.82 0.38
C ASP A 88 -18.97 13.86 1.70
N ASN A 89 -18.64 12.70 2.29
CA ASN A 89 -18.02 12.60 3.61
C ASN A 89 -16.70 11.86 3.53
N THR A 90 -15.63 12.55 3.88
CA THR A 90 -14.26 12.03 3.89
C THR A 90 -13.62 12.10 5.27
N PHE A 91 -14.43 12.14 6.33
CA PHE A 91 -13.92 12.20 7.70
C PHE A 91 -13.10 10.96 8.01
N LEU A 92 -11.86 11.18 8.43
CA LEU A 92 -10.88 10.18 8.78
C LEU A 92 -10.76 10.13 10.30
N LEU A 93 -10.85 8.93 10.89
CA LEU A 93 -10.55 8.75 12.31
C LEU A 93 -9.03 8.83 12.51
N PRO A 94 -8.55 9.68 13.47
CA PRO A 94 -7.13 9.73 13.78
C PRO A 94 -6.58 8.35 14.17
N GLY A 95 -5.35 8.08 13.78
CA GLY A 95 -4.69 6.82 14.09
C GLY A 95 -4.59 6.56 15.60
N PRO A 96 -4.65 5.31 16.06
CA PRO A 96 -4.55 4.98 17.47
C PRO A 96 -3.12 5.17 17.98
N GLY A 97 -3.00 5.53 19.26
CA GLY A 97 -1.73 5.52 19.98
C GLY A 97 -1.24 6.87 20.44
N TYR A 98 0.06 7.13 20.30
CA TYR A 98 0.69 8.37 20.78
C TYR A 98 0.62 9.45 19.71
N GLU A 99 -0.25 10.45 19.92
CA GLU A 99 -0.62 11.50 18.95
C GLU A 99 0.48 12.57 18.71
N HIS A 100 1.52 12.61 19.52
CA HIS A 100 2.62 13.59 19.39
C HIS A 100 3.90 12.96 18.85
N GLY A 101 3.81 11.78 18.23
CA GLY A 101 4.93 11.08 17.63
C GLY A 101 5.41 11.71 16.33
N PHE A 102 6.70 11.59 16.04
CA PHE A 102 7.26 12.09 14.78
C PHE A 102 6.66 11.35 13.58
N PHE A 103 6.68 10.01 13.62
CA PHE A 103 6.11 9.20 12.52
C PHE A 103 4.59 9.25 12.51
N TYR A 104 3.93 9.38 13.66
CA TYR A 104 2.50 9.62 13.72
C TYR A 104 2.10 10.85 12.88
N ASN A 105 2.75 11.99 13.09
CA ASN A 105 2.45 13.22 12.35
C ASN A 105 2.73 13.07 10.84
N LEU A 106 3.76 12.32 10.45
CA LEU A 106 4.05 12.03 9.04
C LEU A 106 2.98 11.14 8.39
N VAL A 107 2.46 10.17 9.13
CA VAL A 107 1.38 9.29 8.66
C VAL A 107 0.10 10.11 8.50
N GLU A 108 -0.33 10.87 9.51
CA GLU A 108 -1.52 11.73 9.42
C GLU A 108 -1.45 12.67 8.22
N ALA A 109 -0.33 13.38 8.05
CA ALA A 109 -0.13 14.26 6.90
C ALA A 109 -0.18 13.53 5.55
N SER A 110 0.31 12.29 5.49
CA SER A 110 0.27 11.49 4.25
C SER A 110 -1.14 10.96 3.95
N GLN A 111 -1.91 10.64 4.98
CA GLN A 111 -3.27 10.15 4.86
C GLN A 111 -4.24 11.25 4.40
N GLU A 112 -4.14 12.46 4.96
CA GLU A 112 -4.94 13.62 4.52
C GLU A 112 -4.84 13.85 3.00
N VAL A 113 -3.66 13.66 2.42
CA VAL A 113 -3.42 13.90 0.99
C VAL A 113 -3.78 12.70 0.13
N GLY A 114 -3.42 11.50 0.58
CA GLY A 114 -3.37 10.30 -0.26
C GLY A 114 -4.52 9.33 -0.09
N GLU A 115 -5.15 9.26 1.10
CA GLU A 115 -6.15 8.24 1.35
C GLU A 115 -7.55 8.63 0.86
N ARG A 116 -8.28 7.61 0.43
CA ARG A 116 -9.67 7.76 -0.01
C ARG A 116 -10.55 6.73 0.73
N PRO A 117 -11.79 7.10 1.11
CA PRO A 117 -12.64 6.23 1.92
C PRO A 117 -12.85 4.84 1.36
N THR A 118 -13.03 4.72 0.05
CA THR A 118 -13.40 3.47 -0.63
C THR A 118 -12.21 2.74 -1.27
N ALA A 119 -10.98 3.02 -0.83
CA ALA A 119 -9.76 2.43 -1.38
C ALA A 119 -9.12 1.40 -0.44
N ALA A 120 -9.91 0.60 0.30
CA ALA A 120 -9.36 -0.34 1.26
C ALA A 120 -9.04 -1.71 0.70
N PHE A 121 -9.81 -2.25 -0.24
CA PHE A 121 -9.67 -3.64 -0.70
C PHE A 121 -9.28 -3.76 -2.17
N PRO A 122 -8.29 -4.60 -2.49
CA PRO A 122 -7.27 -5.17 -1.60
C PRO A 122 -6.23 -4.11 -1.18
N SER A 123 -5.51 -4.32 -0.07
CA SER A 123 -4.52 -3.34 0.39
C SER A 123 -3.40 -3.12 -0.63
N SER A 124 -3.37 -1.92 -1.24
CA SER A 124 -2.27 -1.53 -2.13
C SER A 124 -0.97 -1.29 -1.35
N HIS A 125 -1.05 -0.85 -0.10
CA HIS A 125 0.13 -0.66 0.75
C HIS A 125 0.89 -1.99 0.92
N VAL A 126 0.20 -3.06 1.28
CA VAL A 126 0.81 -4.39 1.38
C VAL A 126 1.18 -4.93 0.00
N GLY A 127 0.30 -4.78 -0.98
CA GLY A 127 0.52 -5.31 -2.32
C GLY A 127 1.74 -4.70 -3.03
N ILE A 128 1.81 -3.38 -3.08
CA ILE A 128 2.94 -2.67 -3.71
C ILE A 128 4.24 -2.89 -2.92
N SER A 129 4.19 -2.85 -1.58
CA SER A 129 5.37 -3.14 -0.77
C SER A 129 5.90 -4.56 -0.99
N THR A 130 5.01 -5.54 -1.17
CA THR A 130 5.39 -6.91 -1.53
C THR A 130 6.07 -6.96 -2.90
N ILE A 131 5.55 -6.22 -3.90
CA ILE A 131 6.18 -6.10 -5.22
C ILE A 131 7.57 -5.46 -5.10
N VAL A 132 7.70 -4.40 -4.31
CA VAL A 132 8.99 -3.74 -4.02
C VAL A 132 9.97 -4.71 -3.36
N MET A 133 9.52 -5.54 -2.41
CA MET A 133 10.34 -6.59 -1.80
C MET A 133 10.76 -7.67 -2.79
N ILE A 134 9.90 -8.09 -3.72
CA ILE A 134 10.26 -9.01 -4.80
C ILE A 134 11.35 -8.39 -5.68
N MET A 135 11.24 -7.12 -6.02
CA MET A 135 12.25 -6.39 -6.79
C MET A 135 13.56 -6.28 -6.02
N ALA A 136 13.54 -5.88 -4.75
CA ALA A 136 14.71 -5.80 -3.89
C ALA A 136 15.43 -7.15 -3.80
N TRP A 137 14.70 -8.24 -3.59
CA TRP A 137 15.24 -9.60 -3.55
C TRP A 137 15.95 -10.01 -4.85
N ARG A 138 15.39 -9.61 -5.99
CA ARG A 138 15.96 -9.92 -7.31
C ARG A 138 17.22 -9.16 -7.63
N VAL A 139 17.33 -7.92 -7.18
CA VAL A 139 18.50 -7.09 -7.45
C VAL A 139 19.62 -7.32 -6.44
N ASN A 140 19.28 -7.41 -5.15
CA ASN A 140 20.26 -7.60 -4.09
C ASN A 140 19.59 -8.17 -2.82
N ARG A 141 19.95 -9.40 -2.45
CA ARG A 141 19.39 -10.04 -1.25
C ARG A 141 19.71 -9.28 0.05
N LYS A 142 20.89 -8.64 0.15
CA LYS A 142 21.25 -7.83 1.34
C LYS A 142 20.32 -6.64 1.49
N LEU A 143 20.00 -5.96 0.37
CA LEU A 143 19.01 -4.88 0.36
C LEU A 143 17.65 -5.39 0.84
N ALA A 144 17.20 -6.52 0.33
CA ALA A 144 15.93 -7.12 0.75
C ALA A 144 15.92 -7.44 2.27
N TYR A 145 16.99 -8.00 2.81
CA TYR A 145 17.08 -8.26 4.25
C TYR A 145 17.07 -6.98 5.10
N ILE A 146 17.67 -5.89 4.62
CA ILE A 146 17.64 -4.59 5.30
C ILE A 146 16.21 -4.00 5.30
N LEU A 147 15.48 -4.13 4.20
CA LEU A 147 14.12 -3.61 4.06
C LEU A 147 13.07 -4.50 4.73
N PHE A 148 13.35 -5.77 4.94
CA PHE A 148 12.38 -6.75 5.44
C PHE A 148 11.74 -6.38 6.79
N PRO A 149 12.46 -5.89 7.82
CA PRO A 149 11.83 -5.47 9.06
C PRO A 149 10.80 -4.34 8.87
N PHE A 150 11.11 -3.36 8.02
CA PHE A 150 10.19 -2.26 7.72
C PHE A 150 8.97 -2.75 6.95
N TYR A 151 9.14 -3.69 6.03
CA TYR A 151 8.04 -4.33 5.32
C TYR A 151 7.10 -5.09 6.28
N VAL A 152 7.63 -5.85 7.24
CA VAL A 152 6.82 -6.54 8.25
C VAL A 152 6.07 -5.55 9.13
N LEU A 153 6.76 -4.49 9.61
CA LEU A 153 6.12 -3.42 10.37
C LEU A 153 5.01 -2.75 9.57
N LEU A 154 5.23 -2.47 8.27
CA LEU A 154 4.22 -1.91 7.38
C LEU A 154 2.98 -2.82 7.29
N CYS A 155 3.17 -4.12 7.05
CA CYS A 155 2.05 -5.07 6.97
C CYS A 155 1.22 -5.10 8.26
N CYS A 156 1.87 -5.04 9.42
CA CYS A 156 1.19 -4.97 10.70
C CYS A 156 0.55 -3.59 10.94
N ALA A 157 1.23 -2.53 10.52
CA ALA A 157 0.78 -1.15 10.70
C ALA A 157 -0.53 -0.87 9.95
N THR A 158 -0.72 -1.41 8.75
CA THR A 158 -1.95 -1.21 7.98
C THR A 158 -3.21 -1.59 8.76
N VAL A 159 -3.12 -2.64 9.59
CA VAL A 159 -4.22 -3.07 10.47
C VAL A 159 -4.22 -2.28 11.78
N TYR A 160 -3.03 -2.01 12.36
CA TYR A 160 -2.91 -1.29 13.62
C TYR A 160 -3.48 0.13 13.54
N ILE A 161 -3.16 0.89 12.50
CA ILE A 161 -3.67 2.25 12.29
C ILE A 161 -5.10 2.29 11.72
N GLN A 162 -5.73 1.11 11.55
CA GLN A 162 -7.09 0.97 11.02
C GLN A 162 -7.28 1.43 9.57
N ALA A 163 -6.21 1.57 8.80
CA ALA A 163 -6.31 1.88 7.36
C ALA A 163 -6.97 0.72 6.59
N HIS A 164 -6.69 -0.52 6.99
CA HIS A 164 -7.18 -1.73 6.34
C HIS A 164 -7.69 -2.77 7.35
N TYR A 165 -8.66 -3.58 6.92
CA TYR A 165 -8.96 -4.84 7.61
C TYR A 165 -7.83 -5.86 7.38
N LEU A 166 -7.71 -6.83 8.29
CA LEU A 166 -6.71 -7.91 8.12
C LEU A 166 -6.87 -8.64 6.78
N ILE A 167 -8.11 -8.85 6.35
CA ILE A 167 -8.39 -9.53 5.06
C ILE A 167 -7.86 -8.74 3.86
N ASP A 168 -7.93 -7.40 3.89
CA ASP A 168 -7.43 -6.55 2.82
C ASP A 168 -5.92 -6.72 2.66
N SER A 169 -5.21 -6.80 3.81
CA SER A 169 -3.76 -6.99 3.85
C SER A 169 -3.35 -8.38 3.36
N LEU A 170 -4.08 -9.43 3.77
CA LEU A 170 -3.82 -10.79 3.31
C LEU A 170 -4.07 -10.94 1.80
N VAL A 171 -5.17 -10.38 1.30
CA VAL A 171 -5.47 -10.40 -0.13
C VAL A 171 -4.48 -9.51 -0.90
N GLY A 172 -4.08 -8.37 -0.34
CA GLY A 172 -3.02 -7.53 -0.90
C GLY A 172 -1.70 -8.28 -1.08
N LEU A 173 -1.30 -9.07 -0.07
CA LEU A 173 -0.12 -9.93 -0.13
C LEU A 173 -0.22 -10.98 -1.24
N ILE A 174 -1.36 -11.67 -1.34
CA ILE A 174 -1.57 -12.72 -2.34
C ILE A 174 -1.63 -12.14 -3.76
N THR A 175 -2.40 -11.06 -3.94
CA THR A 175 -2.57 -10.42 -5.24
C THR A 175 -1.29 -9.79 -5.76
N ALA A 176 -0.36 -9.38 -4.90
CA ALA A 176 0.93 -8.83 -5.30
C ALA A 176 1.70 -9.74 -6.27
N PHE A 177 1.69 -11.05 -6.04
CA PHE A 177 2.37 -12.00 -6.91
C PHE A 177 1.76 -12.05 -8.31
N PHE A 178 0.42 -12.04 -8.39
CA PHE A 178 -0.30 -12.04 -9.67
C PHE A 178 -0.12 -10.72 -10.41
N VAL A 179 -0.26 -9.61 -9.70
CA VAL A 179 -0.08 -8.25 -10.26
C VAL A 179 1.34 -8.06 -10.77
N TYR A 180 2.36 -8.48 -10.00
CA TYR A 180 3.74 -8.43 -10.43
C TYR A 180 4.00 -9.24 -11.71
N GLN A 181 3.43 -10.45 -11.80
CA GLN A 181 3.57 -11.29 -13.00
C GLN A 181 2.86 -10.66 -14.19
N LEU A 182 1.62 -10.19 -14.00
CA LEU A 182 0.83 -9.55 -15.05
C LEU A 182 1.54 -8.30 -15.59
N ALA A 183 1.99 -7.38 -14.72
CA ALA A 183 2.72 -6.20 -15.13
C ALA A 183 4.03 -6.54 -15.85
N THR A 184 4.74 -7.59 -15.40
CA THR A 184 5.95 -8.08 -16.09
C THR A 184 5.65 -8.66 -17.47
N LEU A 185 4.54 -9.38 -17.62
CA LEU A 185 4.10 -9.91 -18.93
C LEU A 185 3.69 -8.79 -19.88
N MET A 186 2.98 -7.76 -19.36
CA MET A 186 2.61 -6.58 -20.15
C MET A 186 3.86 -5.85 -20.65
N TYR A 187 4.86 -5.63 -19.79
CA TYR A 187 6.14 -5.05 -20.20
C TYR A 187 6.79 -5.85 -21.32
N LYS A 188 6.90 -7.18 -21.18
CA LYS A 188 7.48 -8.04 -22.19
C LYS A 188 6.74 -7.96 -23.52
N ARG A 189 5.41 -7.93 -23.48
CA ARG A 189 4.58 -7.88 -24.69
C ARG A 189 4.73 -6.55 -25.43
N TRP A 190 4.83 -5.44 -24.72
CA TRP A 190 4.87 -4.11 -25.33
C TRP A 190 6.27 -3.68 -25.76
N PHE A 191 7.30 -3.92 -24.95
CA PHE A 191 8.65 -3.41 -25.19
C PHE A 191 9.61 -4.46 -25.80
N ILE A 192 9.35 -5.76 -25.64
CA ILE A 192 10.23 -6.83 -26.13
C ILE A 192 9.61 -7.53 -27.35
N SER A 193 8.36 -7.27 -27.69
CA SER A 193 7.68 -7.84 -28.86
C SER A 193 8.37 -7.43 -30.18
N PRO A 194 8.47 -8.34 -31.18
CA PRO A 194 9.07 -8.05 -32.50
C PRO A 194 8.42 -6.87 -33.25
N VAL A 195 7.18 -6.54 -32.93
CA VAL A 195 6.45 -5.41 -33.54
C VAL A 195 7.07 -4.06 -33.16
N PHE A 196 7.55 -3.90 -31.92
CA PHE A 196 8.18 -2.65 -31.46
C PHE A 196 9.60 -2.49 -31.99
N LYS A 197 10.35 -3.61 -32.17
CA LYS A 197 11.68 -3.59 -32.82
C LYS A 197 11.66 -3.18 -34.30
N ARG A 198 10.50 -3.13 -34.95
CA ARG A 198 10.37 -2.70 -36.36
C ARG A 198 10.05 -1.21 -36.49
N MET A 199 9.76 -0.49 -35.40
CA MET A 199 9.41 0.94 -35.43
C MET A 199 10.56 1.85 -34.98
N TYR A 200 11.65 1.29 -34.49
CA TYR A 200 12.90 1.96 -34.13
C TYR A 200 14.08 1.11 -34.65
#